data_8530f322abad8ab8ef33a12259b2d7a3
#
_entry.id   8530f322abad8ab8ef33a12259b2d7a3
#
_cell.length_a   1.000
_cell.length_b   1.000
_cell.length_c   1.000
_cell.angle_alpha   90.00
_cell.angle_beta   90.00
_cell.angle_gamma   90.00
#
_symmetry.space_group_name_H-M   'P 1'
#
loop_
_entity.id
_entity.type
_entity.pdbx_description
1 polymer ?
#
loop_
_entity_poly.entity_id
_entity_poly.type
_entity_poly.pdbx_seq_one_letter_code
_entity_poly.pdbx_strand_id
1 'polypeptide(L)'
;MTSFVRKIFTLLVLLCLHISIYAQLRNIEKNIALSKDSSLLQTIIKQFKGKPNPFIDSTFINLNKYAQQVAKYEGKRIRSIQIEQKHFGASILNPANTKGDALTKFADKLHNKTGENTIRKNLFIKEQELVDPLVIAYNEKWLRDLPYIQDARILAALSLVDTNEVDIYIITKDVFPIGGSFNIRNANSYTATLSTNNVNDGGNAFTLSHNFDKNREINTGWGFDYTNRNLQGSFTDITIGAKSFAPNEANGDLSESTVYIRGNRPLLTPNSKWTWGFDWNNANNKNVFTSKWSDSLFNSTYNYDLKHFDAWLGYQLFSNRISLAANNVHYFVQVRFLENIFKQRPTDYLAQIDKNYQNIEASLASFTLFKQQIIRTQYLYGFGRNEDLPTGKSMVITSGNYRREQSSLPYLGIKLENYKLLSNENYRHLTLSAGSSYVDAQLQDVRFIASVEQINKLRYLESGYKYRSIINVSFTQTLKNKFNEALLISSSYGIPQLNKERIYGGTRISANWESVWYNSRSFYGFRTSPFAFGNITYLRTVGQPIDKGDIYSSIGSGMRIRNENLIFGTIELRAFYFPRTNRQLSPWNIALITNLRYKYNSSIISKPDFVQIN
;
A
#
# COMPACT_ATOMS: atom_id res chain seq x y z
N MET A 1 14.65 36.61 4.10
CA MET A 1 14.55 35.15 4.26
C MET A 1 14.38 34.38 2.96
N THR A 2 13.76 34.94 1.92
CA THR A 2 13.53 34.29 0.60
C THR A 2 14.77 34.03 -0.24
N SER A 3 15.81 34.91 -0.17
CA SER A 3 17.06 34.76 -0.93
C SER A 3 17.96 33.63 -0.40
N PHE A 4 18.01 33.44 0.91
CA PHE A 4 18.83 32.41 1.58
C PHE A 4 18.27 31.00 1.32
N VAL A 5 16.96 30.83 1.41
CA VAL A 5 16.28 29.55 1.14
C VAL A 5 16.43 29.14 -0.33
N ARG A 6 16.36 30.11 -1.25
CA ARG A 6 16.60 29.90 -2.69
C ARG A 6 18.02 29.42 -2.98
N LYS A 7 19.01 30.00 -2.29
CA LYS A 7 20.43 29.58 -2.41
C LYS A 7 20.68 28.19 -1.84
N ILE A 8 20.08 27.86 -0.71
CA ILE A 8 20.17 26.50 -0.13
C ILE A 8 19.50 25.47 -1.04
N PHE A 9 18.35 25.79 -1.62
CA PHE A 9 17.65 24.91 -2.55
C PHE A 9 18.47 24.66 -3.82
N THR A 10 19.05 25.72 -4.42
CA THR A 10 19.94 25.59 -5.58
C THR A 10 21.19 24.77 -5.23
N LEU A 11 21.75 24.98 -4.04
CA LEU A 11 22.91 24.22 -3.56
C LEU A 11 22.58 22.74 -3.31
N LEU A 12 21.41 22.43 -2.74
CA LEU A 12 20.94 21.07 -2.54
C LEU A 12 20.64 20.35 -3.85
N VAL A 13 20.02 21.01 -4.81
CA VAL A 13 19.77 20.46 -6.15
C VAL A 13 21.09 20.23 -6.89
N LEU A 14 22.04 21.16 -6.80
CA LEU A 14 23.38 21.01 -7.37
C LEU A 14 24.20 19.93 -6.65
N LEU A 15 24.06 19.77 -5.34
CA LEU A 15 24.71 18.71 -4.56
C LEU A 15 24.14 17.33 -4.93
N CYS A 16 22.83 17.20 -5.07
CA CYS A 16 22.18 15.96 -5.53
C CYS A 16 22.60 15.61 -6.98
N LEU A 17 22.71 16.60 -7.86
CA LEU A 17 23.21 16.41 -9.23
C LEU A 17 24.70 16.04 -9.24
N HIS A 18 25.52 16.66 -8.38
CA HIS A 18 26.95 16.36 -8.29
C HIS A 18 27.23 14.98 -7.73
N ILE A 19 26.48 14.54 -6.71
CA ILE A 19 26.59 13.19 -6.13
C ILE A 19 26.18 12.13 -7.16
N SER A 20 25.13 12.38 -7.95
CA SER A 20 24.73 11.50 -9.07
C SER A 20 25.80 11.39 -10.15
N ILE A 21 26.45 12.50 -10.52
CA ILE A 21 27.48 12.53 -11.59
C ILE A 21 28.78 11.84 -11.12
N TYR A 22 29.18 12.04 -9.87
CA TYR A 22 30.39 11.42 -9.31
C TYR A 22 30.27 9.88 -9.15
N ALA A 23 29.06 9.41 -8.80
CA ALA A 23 28.76 7.98 -8.78
C ALA A 23 28.78 7.34 -10.18
N GLN A 24 28.38 8.09 -11.22
CA GLN A 24 28.39 7.63 -12.61
C GLN A 24 29.81 7.43 -13.17
N LEU A 25 30.74 8.28 -12.83
CA LEU A 25 32.13 8.18 -13.32
C LEU A 25 32.89 6.98 -12.74
N ARG A 26 32.59 6.56 -11.51
CA ARG A 26 33.23 5.44 -10.84
C ARG A 26 32.77 4.05 -11.35
N ASN A 27 31.59 3.96 -11.98
CA ASN A 27 31.00 2.70 -12.44
C ASN A 27 31.35 2.33 -13.88
N ILE A 28 31.89 3.26 -14.68
CA ILE A 28 32.27 2.96 -16.08
C ILE A 28 33.47 2.00 -16.13
N GLU A 29 34.38 2.05 -15.18
CA GLU A 29 35.55 1.16 -15.14
C GLU A 29 35.27 -0.29 -14.69
N LYS A 30 34.20 -0.51 -13.90
CA LYS A 30 33.80 -1.84 -13.40
C LYS A 30 33.01 -2.70 -14.40
N ASN A 31 32.34 -2.09 -15.37
CA ASN A 31 31.41 -2.79 -16.28
C ASN A 31 32.08 -3.52 -17.45
N ILE A 32 33.38 -3.39 -17.64
CA ILE A 32 34.12 -4.06 -18.76
C ILE A 32 34.50 -5.51 -18.43
N ALA A 33 34.51 -5.92 -17.16
CA ALA A 33 35.03 -7.22 -16.72
C ALA A 33 34.00 -8.37 -16.65
N LEU A 34 32.67 -8.12 -16.78
CA LEU A 34 31.62 -9.10 -16.47
C LEU A 34 30.85 -9.68 -17.66
N SER A 35 31.38 -9.60 -18.90
CA SER A 35 30.60 -9.99 -20.11
C SER A 35 30.72 -11.45 -20.56
N LYS A 36 31.31 -12.36 -19.80
CA LYS A 36 31.64 -13.70 -20.33
C LYS A 36 30.63 -14.84 -20.07
N ASP A 37 29.57 -14.69 -19.26
CA ASP A 37 28.72 -15.83 -18.90
C ASP A 37 27.26 -15.79 -19.40
N SER A 38 26.96 -15.03 -20.45
CA SER A 38 25.58 -14.92 -20.96
C SER A 38 25.00 -16.19 -21.61
N SER A 39 25.86 -17.14 -22.02
CA SER A 39 25.44 -18.35 -22.73
C SER A 39 24.84 -19.43 -21.83
N LEU A 40 25.36 -19.58 -20.62
CA LEU A 40 24.87 -20.55 -19.61
C LEU A 40 23.49 -20.15 -19.09
N LEU A 41 23.29 -18.87 -18.78
CA LEU A 41 21.97 -18.33 -18.35
C LEU A 41 20.91 -18.50 -19.43
N GLN A 42 21.25 -18.26 -20.71
CA GLN A 42 20.32 -18.51 -21.82
C GLN A 42 19.95 -19.99 -21.94
N THR A 43 20.87 -20.91 -21.67
CA THR A 43 20.61 -22.35 -21.69
C THR A 43 19.73 -22.78 -20.54
N ILE A 44 19.94 -22.23 -19.33
CA ILE A 44 19.09 -22.46 -18.14
C ILE A 44 17.70 -21.89 -18.35
N ILE A 45 17.61 -20.66 -18.84
CA ILE A 45 16.31 -20.03 -19.19
C ILE A 45 15.58 -20.86 -20.27
N LYS A 46 16.28 -21.45 -21.24
CA LYS A 46 15.69 -22.36 -22.22
C LYS A 46 15.18 -23.68 -21.61
N GLN A 47 15.83 -24.24 -20.61
CA GLN A 47 15.35 -25.42 -19.90
C GLN A 47 14.06 -25.14 -19.09
N PHE A 48 13.92 -23.91 -18.54
CA PHE A 48 12.69 -23.46 -17.88
C PHE A 48 11.61 -22.96 -18.85
N LYS A 49 11.93 -22.72 -20.10
CA LYS A 49 10.96 -22.59 -21.20
C LYS A 49 10.43 -23.98 -21.56
N GLY A 50 9.63 -24.58 -20.70
CA GLY A 50 8.60 -25.47 -21.21
C GLY A 50 7.86 -24.70 -22.33
N LYS A 51 7.58 -25.34 -23.49
CA LYS A 51 6.85 -24.72 -24.61
C LYS A 51 5.78 -23.83 -24.02
N PRO A 52 5.73 -22.52 -24.35
CA PRO A 52 4.63 -21.71 -23.88
C PRO A 52 3.36 -22.42 -24.36
N ASN A 53 2.65 -23.01 -23.44
CA ASN A 53 1.33 -23.53 -23.76
C ASN A 53 0.52 -22.29 -24.14
N PRO A 54 0.15 -22.09 -25.40
CA PRO A 54 -0.49 -20.86 -25.85
C PRO A 54 -1.83 -20.61 -25.17
N PHE A 55 -2.30 -21.54 -24.32
CA PHE A 55 -3.59 -21.55 -23.67
C PHE A 55 -3.56 -21.91 -22.18
N ILE A 56 -2.55 -21.49 -21.40
CA ILE A 56 -2.75 -21.45 -19.95
C ILE A 56 -3.51 -20.16 -19.65
N ASP A 57 -4.80 -20.26 -19.79
CA ASP A 57 -5.78 -19.20 -19.53
C ASP A 57 -6.11 -19.06 -18.03
N SER A 58 -5.24 -19.55 -17.15
CA SER A 58 -5.37 -19.30 -15.72
C SER A 58 -4.79 -17.94 -15.42
N THR A 59 -5.65 -16.96 -15.28
CA THR A 59 -5.30 -15.59 -14.89
C THR A 59 -4.70 -15.53 -13.47
N PHE A 60 -4.71 -16.64 -12.75
CA PHE A 60 -4.17 -16.79 -11.40
C PHE A 60 -3.17 -17.96 -11.32
N ILE A 61 -1.97 -17.68 -10.87
CA ILE A 61 -0.93 -18.67 -10.62
C ILE A 61 -0.73 -18.81 -9.11
N ASN A 62 -0.96 -20.00 -8.57
CA ASN A 62 -0.68 -20.28 -7.16
C ASN A 62 0.85 -20.30 -6.92
N LEU A 63 1.31 -19.60 -5.88
CA LEU A 63 2.72 -19.59 -5.48
C LEU A 63 3.23 -21.01 -5.13
N ASN A 64 2.34 -21.84 -4.57
CA ASN A 64 2.69 -23.25 -4.31
C ASN A 64 3.00 -24.01 -5.61
N LYS A 65 2.33 -23.69 -6.73
CA LYS A 65 2.66 -24.28 -8.04
C LYS A 65 4.05 -23.86 -8.52
N TYR A 66 4.46 -22.64 -8.21
CA TYR A 66 5.83 -22.18 -8.47
C TYR A 66 6.83 -22.86 -7.53
N ALA A 67 6.52 -22.95 -6.23
CA ALA A 67 7.33 -23.69 -5.27
C ALA A 67 7.48 -25.17 -5.67
N GLN A 68 6.44 -25.80 -6.26
CA GLN A 68 6.53 -27.17 -6.82
C GLN A 68 7.56 -27.30 -7.95
N GLN A 69 7.82 -26.26 -8.74
CA GLN A 69 8.89 -26.31 -9.74
C GLN A 69 10.28 -26.39 -9.12
N VAL A 70 10.45 -25.83 -7.92
CA VAL A 70 11.68 -25.86 -7.13
C VAL A 70 11.71 -27.07 -6.17
N ALA A 71 10.58 -27.73 -5.93
CA ALA A 71 10.43 -28.83 -4.98
C ALA A 71 11.36 -30.03 -5.27
N LYS A 72 11.69 -30.25 -6.55
CA LYS A 72 12.65 -31.30 -6.95
C LYS A 72 14.07 -31.06 -6.41
N TYR A 73 14.35 -29.88 -5.90
CA TYR A 73 15.62 -29.48 -5.30
C TYR A 73 15.55 -29.34 -3.77
N GLU A 74 14.38 -29.66 -3.15
CA GLU A 74 14.21 -29.56 -1.70
C GLU A 74 15.27 -30.37 -0.96
N GLY A 75 15.87 -29.77 0.06
CA GLY A 75 16.90 -30.38 0.88
C GLY A 75 18.30 -30.44 0.26
N LYS A 76 18.48 -30.05 -1.01
CA LYS A 76 19.80 -29.89 -1.61
C LYS A 76 20.49 -28.64 -1.08
N ARG A 77 21.84 -28.62 -1.08
CA ARG A 77 22.62 -27.47 -0.60
C ARG A 77 22.73 -26.39 -1.66
N ILE A 78 22.55 -25.13 -1.29
CA ILE A 78 22.79 -23.98 -2.16
C ILE A 78 24.29 -23.76 -2.29
N ARG A 79 24.84 -23.99 -3.48
CA ARG A 79 26.27 -23.81 -3.77
C ARG A 79 26.61 -22.35 -4.02
N SER A 80 25.85 -21.71 -4.89
CA SER A 80 26.09 -20.32 -5.28
C SER A 80 24.79 -19.55 -5.51
N ILE A 81 24.85 -18.24 -5.28
CA ILE A 81 23.75 -17.30 -5.57
C ILE A 81 24.28 -16.25 -6.55
N GLN A 82 23.76 -16.27 -7.77
CA GLN A 82 24.12 -15.32 -8.83
C GLN A 82 22.98 -14.34 -9.06
N ILE A 83 23.31 -13.05 -9.20
CA ILE A 83 22.33 -11.97 -9.36
C ILE A 83 22.52 -11.35 -10.75
N GLU A 84 21.46 -11.39 -11.55
CA GLU A 84 21.40 -10.74 -12.84
C GLU A 84 20.35 -9.62 -12.84
N GLN A 85 20.80 -8.42 -13.18
CA GLN A 85 19.92 -7.27 -13.29
C GLN A 85 19.63 -6.96 -14.75
N LYS A 86 18.36 -7.03 -15.14
CA LYS A 86 17.92 -6.72 -16.50
C LYS A 86 17.83 -5.22 -16.72
N HIS A 87 18.10 -4.80 -17.97
CA HIS A 87 17.96 -3.43 -18.40
C HIS A 87 16.51 -2.96 -18.34
N PHE A 88 16.35 -1.66 -18.21
CA PHE A 88 15.08 -0.97 -18.27
C PHE A 88 14.37 -1.31 -19.61
N GLY A 89 13.10 -1.71 -19.57
CA GLY A 89 12.38 -2.11 -20.79
C GLY A 89 12.56 -3.57 -21.22
N ALA A 90 13.55 -4.32 -20.72
CA ALA A 90 13.68 -5.75 -21.00
C ALA A 90 12.56 -6.55 -20.33
N SER A 91 12.14 -7.64 -20.96
CA SER A 91 11.23 -8.61 -20.33
C SER A 91 12.02 -9.64 -19.53
N ILE A 92 11.63 -9.94 -18.30
CA ILE A 92 12.22 -11.04 -17.52
C ILE A 92 11.91 -12.39 -18.17
N LEU A 93 10.77 -12.52 -18.86
CA LEU A 93 10.33 -13.77 -19.49
C LEU A 93 10.83 -13.94 -20.91
N ASN A 94 11.21 -12.86 -21.58
CA ASN A 94 11.68 -12.90 -22.98
C ASN A 94 12.83 -11.91 -23.20
N PRO A 95 14.07 -12.29 -22.82
CA PRO A 95 15.24 -11.41 -22.87
C PRO A 95 15.63 -10.98 -24.29
N ALA A 96 15.14 -11.67 -25.35
CA ALA A 96 15.41 -11.34 -26.74
C ALA A 96 14.58 -10.13 -27.27
N ASN A 97 13.56 -9.69 -26.55
CA ASN A 97 12.72 -8.57 -26.96
C ASN A 97 13.19 -7.24 -26.32
N THR A 98 14.35 -6.75 -26.77
CA THR A 98 15.01 -5.52 -26.29
C THR A 98 14.68 -4.28 -27.13
N LYS A 99 13.53 -4.20 -27.79
CA LYS A 99 13.12 -2.96 -28.45
C LYS A 99 12.66 -1.93 -27.41
N GLY A 100 13.63 -1.33 -26.71
CA GLY A 100 13.40 -0.13 -25.91
C GLY A 100 13.12 1.07 -26.84
N ASP A 101 12.04 1.79 -26.59
CA ASP A 101 11.77 3.08 -27.22
C ASP A 101 12.79 4.14 -26.73
N ALA A 102 12.80 5.32 -27.36
CA ALA A 102 13.75 6.39 -27.06
C ALA A 102 13.74 6.81 -25.58
N LEU A 103 12.56 6.77 -24.94
CA LEU A 103 12.40 7.08 -23.52
C LEU A 103 13.07 6.06 -22.62
N THR A 104 12.95 4.77 -22.95
CA THR A 104 13.59 3.67 -22.23
C THR A 104 15.12 3.77 -22.32
N LYS A 105 15.65 4.09 -23.52
CA LYS A 105 17.10 4.30 -23.72
C LYS A 105 17.64 5.50 -22.96
N PHE A 106 16.85 6.58 -22.90
CA PHE A 106 17.20 7.75 -22.11
C PHE A 106 17.18 7.45 -20.60
N ALA A 107 16.15 6.72 -20.15
CA ALA A 107 16.04 6.27 -18.77
C ALA A 107 17.21 5.34 -18.37
N ASP A 108 17.63 4.40 -19.24
CA ASP A 108 18.78 3.53 -19.00
C ASP A 108 20.10 4.30 -18.80
N LYS A 109 20.26 5.43 -19.48
CA LYS A 109 21.45 6.30 -19.32
C LYS A 109 21.49 7.05 -17.98
N LEU A 110 20.32 7.35 -17.43
CA LEU A 110 20.16 8.07 -16.16
C LEU A 110 19.93 7.15 -14.97
N HIS A 111 19.77 5.86 -15.21
CA HIS A 111 19.44 4.87 -14.18
C HIS A 111 20.69 4.23 -13.62
N ASN A 112 20.93 4.39 -12.33
CA ASN A 112 21.84 3.54 -11.58
C ASN A 112 21.09 2.28 -11.16
N LYS A 113 21.65 1.12 -11.49
CA LYS A 113 21.11 -0.17 -11.07
C LYS A 113 21.18 -0.30 -9.55
N THR A 114 20.19 -0.96 -8.98
CA THR A 114 20.23 -1.31 -7.55
C THR A 114 21.50 -2.10 -7.24
N GLY A 115 22.26 -1.73 -6.21
CA GLY A 115 23.49 -2.42 -5.87
C GLY A 115 23.25 -3.91 -5.58
N GLU A 116 24.16 -4.78 -6.04
CA GLU A 116 24.08 -6.22 -5.78
C GLU A 116 24.00 -6.53 -4.28
N ASN A 117 24.76 -5.81 -3.45
CA ASN A 117 24.71 -5.94 -1.99
C ASN A 117 23.34 -5.58 -1.42
N THR A 118 22.62 -4.64 -2.05
CA THR A 118 21.26 -4.27 -1.65
C THR A 118 20.28 -5.40 -1.94
N ILE A 119 20.42 -6.08 -3.10
CA ILE A 119 19.61 -7.25 -3.41
C ILE A 119 19.96 -8.39 -2.44
N ARG A 120 21.26 -8.69 -2.21
CA ARG A 120 21.72 -9.74 -1.28
C ARG A 120 21.18 -9.55 0.14
N LYS A 121 21.15 -8.32 0.67
CA LYS A 121 20.55 -8.00 1.98
C LYS A 121 19.05 -8.28 2.05
N ASN A 122 18.37 -8.37 0.92
CA ASN A 122 16.95 -8.67 0.82
C ASN A 122 16.65 -10.15 0.52
N LEU A 123 17.65 -11.02 0.60
CA LEU A 123 17.46 -12.46 0.44
C LEU A 123 17.14 -13.13 1.78
N PHE A 124 16.24 -14.11 1.74
CA PHE A 124 15.92 -15.00 2.87
C PHE A 124 16.80 -16.24 2.86
N ILE A 125 17.53 -16.48 1.78
CA ILE A 125 18.39 -17.63 1.53
C ILE A 125 19.86 -17.20 1.50
N LYS A 126 20.74 -18.12 1.91
CA LYS A 126 22.19 -17.93 1.87
C LYS A 126 22.86 -19.13 1.22
N GLU A 127 24.06 -18.92 0.73
CA GLU A 127 24.92 -20.02 0.30
C GLU A 127 25.19 -20.98 1.46
N GLN A 128 25.34 -22.26 1.16
CA GLN A 128 25.48 -23.36 2.10
C GLN A 128 24.22 -23.75 2.89
N GLU A 129 23.11 -23.01 2.79
CA GLU A 129 21.82 -23.42 3.35
C GLU A 129 21.11 -24.47 2.47
N LEU A 130 20.17 -25.19 3.06
CA LEU A 130 19.34 -26.14 2.32
C LEU A 130 18.21 -25.41 1.58
N VAL A 131 17.91 -25.88 0.38
CA VAL A 131 16.80 -25.36 -0.42
C VAL A 131 15.49 -25.66 0.26
N ASP A 132 14.75 -24.60 0.60
CA ASP A 132 13.34 -24.62 0.98
C ASP A 132 12.52 -23.93 -0.13
N PRO A 133 11.71 -24.67 -0.90
CA PRO A 133 10.98 -24.12 -2.04
C PRO A 133 10.00 -22.99 -1.68
N LEU A 134 9.40 -23.03 -0.47
CA LEU A 134 8.48 -21.98 -0.03
C LEU A 134 9.22 -20.71 0.38
N VAL A 135 10.36 -20.83 1.06
CA VAL A 135 11.21 -19.69 1.39
C VAL A 135 11.65 -18.98 0.10
N ILE A 136 12.04 -19.73 -0.93
CA ILE A 136 12.39 -19.16 -2.26
C ILE A 136 11.21 -18.44 -2.87
N ALA A 137 10.01 -19.02 -2.84
CA ALA A 137 8.81 -18.41 -3.40
C ALA A 137 8.41 -17.10 -2.67
N TYR A 138 8.50 -17.08 -1.34
CA TYR A 138 8.27 -15.87 -0.54
C TYR A 138 9.37 -14.83 -0.74
N ASN A 139 10.61 -15.24 -0.92
CA ASN A 139 11.71 -14.31 -1.21
C ASN A 139 11.53 -13.65 -2.58
N GLU A 140 11.11 -14.40 -3.60
CA GLU A 140 10.79 -13.84 -4.92
C GLU A 140 9.64 -12.80 -4.81
N LYS A 141 8.59 -13.12 -4.03
CA LYS A 141 7.52 -12.16 -3.73
C LYS A 141 8.06 -10.92 -3.01
N TRP A 142 8.88 -11.10 -1.98
CA TRP A 142 9.49 -10.00 -1.23
C TRP A 142 10.27 -9.05 -2.14
N LEU A 143 11.11 -9.58 -3.02
CA LEU A 143 11.85 -8.78 -3.98
C LEU A 143 10.93 -7.96 -4.89
N ARG A 144 9.80 -8.54 -5.36
CA ARG A 144 8.79 -7.78 -6.13
C ARG A 144 8.05 -6.75 -5.31
N ASP A 145 7.97 -6.93 -4.00
CA ASP A 145 7.33 -5.97 -3.09
C ASP A 145 8.18 -4.73 -2.82
N LEU A 146 9.49 -4.79 -3.10
CA LEU A 146 10.40 -3.65 -2.93
C LEU A 146 10.05 -2.54 -3.93
N PRO A 147 9.88 -1.29 -3.49
CA PRO A 147 9.36 -0.22 -4.34
C PRO A 147 10.34 0.24 -5.45
N TYR A 148 11.58 -0.18 -5.41
CA TYR A 148 12.60 0.06 -6.44
C TYR A 148 12.78 -1.12 -7.40
N ILE A 149 12.13 -2.27 -7.15
CA ILE A 149 12.11 -3.44 -8.02
C ILE A 149 10.76 -3.49 -8.75
N GLN A 150 10.79 -3.57 -10.08
CA GLN A 150 9.59 -3.73 -10.89
C GLN A 150 9.11 -5.17 -10.92
N ASP A 151 10.05 -6.10 -11.10
CA ASP A 151 9.76 -7.54 -11.13
C ASP A 151 11.02 -8.33 -10.72
N ALA A 152 10.83 -9.53 -10.19
CA ALA A 152 11.89 -10.42 -9.76
C ALA A 152 11.53 -11.88 -10.04
N ARG A 153 12.56 -12.69 -10.33
CA ARG A 153 12.48 -14.13 -10.48
C ARG A 153 13.65 -14.79 -9.79
N ILE A 154 13.39 -15.91 -9.10
CA ILE A 154 14.42 -16.75 -8.50
C ILE A 154 14.33 -18.12 -9.18
N LEU A 155 15.40 -18.55 -9.86
CA LEU A 155 15.48 -19.83 -10.53
C LEU A 155 16.50 -20.71 -9.82
N ALA A 156 16.25 -22.01 -9.77
CA ALA A 156 17.17 -23.01 -9.21
C ALA A 156 17.55 -24.03 -10.29
N ALA A 157 18.83 -24.37 -10.39
CA ALA A 157 19.34 -25.39 -11.29
C ALA A 157 20.31 -26.30 -10.55
N LEU A 158 20.37 -27.61 -10.94
CA LEU A 158 21.38 -28.50 -10.41
C LEU A 158 22.79 -27.99 -10.75
N SER A 159 23.68 -28.11 -9.79
CA SER A 159 25.10 -27.90 -10.04
C SER A 159 25.63 -28.88 -11.09
N LEU A 160 26.47 -28.38 -11.96
CA LEU A 160 27.18 -29.25 -12.95
C LEU A 160 28.28 -30.07 -12.31
N VAL A 161 28.68 -29.76 -11.07
CA VAL A 161 29.78 -30.40 -10.34
C VAL A 161 29.27 -31.47 -9.38
N ASP A 162 28.20 -31.20 -8.64
CA ASP A 162 27.60 -32.11 -7.67
C ASP A 162 26.07 -32.08 -7.77
N THR A 163 25.47 -33.25 -7.96
CA THR A 163 23.99 -33.41 -8.04
C THR A 163 23.26 -33.16 -6.72
N ASN A 164 23.98 -33.08 -5.59
CA ASN A 164 23.44 -32.72 -4.28
C ASN A 164 23.45 -31.21 -4.04
N GLU A 165 24.01 -30.45 -4.96
CA GLU A 165 24.09 -29.01 -4.89
C GLU A 165 23.25 -28.33 -5.96
N VAL A 166 22.85 -27.08 -5.66
CA VAL A 166 22.01 -26.25 -6.51
C VAL A 166 22.58 -24.85 -6.63
N ASP A 167 22.59 -24.32 -7.83
CA ASP A 167 22.88 -22.92 -8.11
C ASP A 167 21.58 -22.14 -8.19
N ILE A 168 21.54 -21.00 -7.51
CA ILE A 168 20.38 -20.09 -7.49
C ILE A 168 20.69 -18.88 -8.37
N TYR A 169 19.77 -18.57 -9.27
CA TYR A 169 19.84 -17.41 -10.17
C TYR A 169 18.72 -16.44 -9.82
N ILE A 170 19.08 -15.22 -9.44
CA ILE A 170 18.15 -14.15 -9.08
C ILE A 170 18.16 -13.13 -10.21
N ILE A 171 17.03 -13.01 -10.89
CA ILE A 171 16.86 -12.06 -11.98
C ILE A 171 15.97 -10.95 -11.49
N THR A 172 16.46 -9.71 -11.48
CA THR A 172 15.70 -8.52 -11.08
C THR A 172 15.59 -7.53 -12.22
N LYS A 173 14.54 -6.73 -12.15
CA LYS A 173 14.33 -5.58 -13.01
C LYS A 173 13.90 -4.39 -12.16
N ASP A 174 14.66 -3.31 -12.26
CA ASP A 174 14.42 -2.11 -11.48
C ASP A 174 13.29 -1.25 -12.06
N VAL A 175 12.71 -0.43 -11.20
CA VAL A 175 11.87 0.71 -11.58
C VAL A 175 12.77 1.93 -11.74
N PHE A 176 12.48 2.84 -12.68
CA PHE A 176 13.19 4.11 -12.75
C PHE A 176 13.08 4.86 -11.42
N PRO A 177 14.21 5.21 -10.75
CA PRO A 177 14.19 5.55 -9.32
C PRO A 177 13.59 6.92 -9.02
N ILE A 178 13.56 7.85 -9.99
CA ILE A 178 13.09 9.21 -9.79
C ILE A 178 11.65 9.32 -10.25
N GLY A 179 10.82 9.92 -9.40
CA GLY A 179 9.41 10.17 -9.68
C GLY A 179 8.92 11.46 -9.09
N GLY A 180 7.74 11.87 -9.51
CA GLY A 180 7.07 13.04 -8.96
C GLY A 180 5.57 12.92 -9.09
N SER A 181 4.85 13.76 -8.39
CA SER A 181 3.41 13.88 -8.51
C SER A 181 2.98 15.34 -8.39
N PHE A 182 1.85 15.63 -8.98
CA PHE A 182 1.22 16.93 -8.88
C PHE A 182 -0.25 16.72 -8.58
N ASN A 183 -0.69 17.10 -7.40
CA ASN A 183 -2.06 16.92 -6.93
C ASN A 183 -2.72 18.28 -6.73
N ILE A 184 -3.77 18.54 -7.51
CA ILE A 184 -4.59 19.75 -7.41
C ILE A 184 -5.78 19.42 -6.50
N ARG A 185 -5.88 20.09 -5.35
CA ARG A 185 -7.03 19.97 -4.44
C ARG A 185 -8.20 20.85 -4.88
N ASN A 186 -7.89 22.06 -5.34
CA ASN A 186 -8.83 23.01 -5.92
C ASN A 186 -8.06 24.08 -6.69
N ALA A 187 -8.76 25.08 -7.26
CA ALA A 187 -8.13 26.16 -8.05
C ALA A 187 -7.06 26.98 -7.28
N ASN A 188 -7.09 26.95 -5.94
CA ASN A 188 -6.22 27.73 -5.07
C ASN A 188 -5.19 26.90 -4.30
N SER A 189 -5.16 25.57 -4.48
CA SER A 189 -4.37 24.69 -3.63
C SER A 189 -3.85 23.47 -4.38
N TYR A 190 -2.51 23.25 -4.31
CA TYR A 190 -1.85 22.08 -4.90
C TYR A 190 -0.72 21.56 -4.02
N THR A 191 -0.32 20.33 -4.30
CA THR A 191 0.88 19.68 -3.77
C THR A 191 1.71 19.17 -4.94
N ALA A 192 2.96 19.59 -5.04
CA ALA A 192 3.96 19.03 -5.94
C ALA A 192 4.95 18.18 -5.15
N THR A 193 5.27 16.99 -5.64
CA THR A 193 6.18 16.08 -4.96
C THR A 193 7.24 15.58 -5.94
N LEU A 194 8.49 15.53 -5.48
CA LEU A 194 9.59 14.87 -6.15
C LEU A 194 10.11 13.77 -5.22
N SER A 195 10.34 12.58 -5.74
CA SER A 195 10.79 11.45 -4.93
C SER A 195 11.80 10.57 -5.67
N THR A 196 12.69 9.95 -4.91
CA THR A 196 13.51 8.85 -5.39
C THR A 196 13.38 7.67 -4.43
N ASN A 197 13.38 6.44 -4.96
CA ASN A 197 13.30 5.21 -4.17
C ASN A 197 14.60 4.41 -4.16
N ASN A 198 15.67 4.94 -4.72
CA ASN A 198 16.95 4.25 -4.77
C ASN A 198 18.12 5.24 -4.61
N VAL A 199 18.22 5.83 -3.43
CA VAL A 199 19.32 6.72 -3.09
C VAL A 199 20.61 5.90 -2.93
N ASN A 200 21.66 6.26 -3.64
CA ASN A 200 22.97 5.61 -3.61
C ASN A 200 22.90 4.09 -3.82
N ASP A 201 22.02 3.63 -4.73
CA ASP A 201 21.84 2.20 -5.07
C ASP A 201 21.47 1.30 -3.87
N GLY A 202 21.16 1.91 -2.73
CA GLY A 202 20.84 1.27 -1.45
C GLY A 202 19.36 0.96 -1.22
N GLY A 203 18.49 1.26 -2.20
CA GLY A 203 17.05 1.10 -2.05
C GLY A 203 16.39 2.10 -1.09
N ASN A 204 17.14 3.07 -0.55
CA ASN A 204 16.62 4.11 0.33
C ASN A 204 15.76 5.11 -0.46
N ALA A 205 14.78 5.71 0.22
CA ALA A 205 13.90 6.68 -0.41
C ALA A 205 14.12 8.09 0.16
N PHE A 206 13.98 9.07 -0.72
CA PHE A 206 13.89 10.47 -0.34
C PHE A 206 12.72 11.11 -1.08
N THR A 207 11.94 11.91 -0.37
CA THR A 207 10.80 12.64 -0.93
C THR A 207 10.86 14.09 -0.50
N LEU A 208 10.70 14.99 -1.45
CA LEU A 208 10.53 16.41 -1.25
C LEU A 208 9.15 16.82 -1.75
N SER A 209 8.39 17.55 -0.94
CA SER A 209 7.08 18.06 -1.32
C SER A 209 7.00 19.56 -1.13
N HIS A 210 6.25 20.21 -2.01
CA HIS A 210 5.89 21.61 -1.93
C HIS A 210 4.36 21.71 -1.93
N ASN A 211 3.82 22.33 -0.90
CA ASN A 211 2.40 22.56 -0.72
C ASN A 211 2.10 24.05 -0.89
N PHE A 212 1.07 24.35 -1.63
CA PHE A 212 0.58 25.72 -1.84
C PHE A 212 -0.92 25.78 -1.54
N ASP A 213 -1.32 26.82 -0.78
CA ASP A 213 -2.73 27.14 -0.53
C ASP A 213 -2.89 28.65 -0.41
N LYS A 214 -3.50 29.26 -1.45
CA LYS A 214 -3.72 30.71 -1.55
C LYS A 214 -4.57 31.28 -0.40
N ASN A 215 -5.38 30.44 0.23
CA ASN A 215 -6.30 30.87 1.28
C ASN A 215 -5.64 30.96 2.66
N ARG A 216 -4.37 30.53 2.79
CA ARG A 216 -3.63 30.60 4.05
C ARG A 216 -2.79 31.86 4.12
N GLU A 217 -2.57 32.38 5.32
CA GLU A 217 -1.68 33.52 5.57
C GLU A 217 -0.23 33.17 5.15
N ILE A 218 0.25 32.01 5.58
CA ILE A 218 1.48 31.42 5.04
C ILE A 218 1.06 30.44 3.95
N ASN A 219 1.09 30.88 2.70
CA ASN A 219 0.53 30.15 1.58
C ASN A 219 1.41 29.02 1.02
N THR A 220 2.66 28.91 1.48
CA THR A 220 3.61 27.89 1.02
C THR A 220 4.11 27.04 2.18
N GLY A 221 4.19 25.74 1.96
CA GLY A 221 4.75 24.78 2.90
C GLY A 221 5.63 23.76 2.20
N TRP A 222 6.58 23.21 2.93
CA TRP A 222 7.50 22.20 2.44
C TRP A 222 7.38 20.93 3.27
N GLY A 223 7.73 19.82 2.65
CA GLY A 223 7.84 18.54 3.36
C GLY A 223 9.00 17.74 2.82
N PHE A 224 9.61 16.96 3.68
CA PHE A 224 10.59 15.97 3.31
C PHE A 224 10.38 14.68 4.09
N ASP A 225 10.71 13.56 3.44
CA ASP A 225 10.76 12.23 4.03
C ASP A 225 12.07 11.57 3.60
N TYR A 226 12.74 10.92 4.53
CA TYR A 226 13.83 10.00 4.26
C TYR A 226 13.51 8.64 4.86
N THR A 227 13.56 7.60 4.04
CA THR A 227 13.37 6.20 4.50
C THR A 227 14.65 5.41 4.27
N ASN A 228 15.24 4.93 5.35
CA ASN A 228 16.28 3.91 5.29
C ASN A 228 15.60 2.54 5.30
N ARG A 229 15.70 1.82 4.17
CA ARG A 229 15.07 0.51 4.00
C ARG A 229 16.00 -0.62 4.33
N ASN A 230 15.41 -1.64 4.93
CA ASN A 230 16.12 -2.86 5.32
C ASN A 230 17.41 -2.56 6.09
N LEU A 231 17.26 -1.77 7.18
CA LEU A 231 18.37 -1.31 8.00
C LEU A 231 19.29 -2.48 8.38
N GLN A 232 20.52 -2.46 7.86
CA GLN A 232 21.55 -3.48 8.08
C GLN A 232 21.10 -4.94 7.78
N GLY A 233 20.11 -5.16 6.89
CA GLY A 233 19.61 -6.49 6.58
C GLY A 233 18.59 -7.05 7.58
N SER A 234 18.08 -6.21 8.49
CA SER A 234 17.07 -6.60 9.50
C SER A 234 15.64 -6.66 8.96
N PHE A 235 15.43 -6.30 7.69
CA PHE A 235 14.11 -6.13 7.06
C PHE A 235 13.25 -5.07 7.75
N THR A 236 13.90 -4.12 8.39
CA THR A 236 13.27 -3.00 9.09
C THR A 236 13.44 -1.73 8.26
N ASP A 237 12.35 -1.03 8.01
CA ASP A 237 12.35 0.29 7.40
C ASP A 237 12.20 1.35 8.49
N ILE A 238 13.04 2.39 8.46
CA ILE A 238 12.93 3.56 9.34
C ILE A 238 12.72 4.79 8.48
N THR A 239 11.66 5.53 8.75
CA THR A 239 11.33 6.80 8.08
C THR A 239 11.40 7.94 9.07
N ILE A 240 12.08 9.02 8.70
CA ILE A 240 12.05 10.31 9.39
C ILE A 240 11.51 11.35 8.43
N GLY A 241 10.74 12.29 8.94
CA GLY A 241 10.17 13.32 8.07
C GLY A 241 9.63 14.53 8.81
N ALA A 242 9.43 15.58 8.02
CA ALA A 242 8.70 16.78 8.44
C ALA A 242 7.87 17.29 7.26
N LYS A 243 6.64 17.72 7.53
CA LYS A 243 5.70 18.17 6.50
C LYS A 243 4.91 19.39 6.97
N SER A 244 4.64 20.28 6.03
CA SER A 244 3.69 21.38 6.21
C SER A 244 2.44 21.13 5.37
N PHE A 245 1.28 21.51 5.89
CA PHE A 245 -0.04 21.41 5.22
C PHE A 245 -0.37 20.01 4.71
N ALA A 246 -0.05 18.99 5.50
CA ALA A 246 -0.32 17.61 5.19
C ALA A 246 -1.28 17.00 6.22
N PRO A 247 -2.10 16.01 5.83
CA PRO A 247 -2.90 15.26 6.79
C PRO A 247 -2.01 14.59 7.84
N ASN A 248 -2.46 14.65 9.08
CA ASN A 248 -1.84 14.02 10.22
C ASN A 248 -2.25 12.54 10.28
N GLU A 249 -1.35 11.67 10.59
CA GLU A 249 -1.59 10.21 10.66
C GLU A 249 -2.53 9.81 11.81
N ALA A 250 -2.53 10.58 12.90
CA ALA A 250 -3.31 10.23 14.08
C ALA A 250 -4.82 10.48 13.90
N ASN A 251 -5.19 11.60 13.28
CA ASN A 251 -6.58 12.01 13.13
C ASN A 251 -7.00 12.32 11.68
N GLY A 252 -6.08 12.28 10.73
CA GLY A 252 -6.36 12.57 9.32
C GLY A 252 -6.56 14.04 8.99
N ASP A 253 -6.56 14.93 10.00
CA ASP A 253 -6.76 16.35 9.80
C ASP A 253 -5.50 17.05 9.29
N LEU A 254 -5.69 18.16 8.60
CA LEU A 254 -4.60 18.93 8.06
C LEU A 254 -3.79 19.57 9.18
N SER A 255 -2.50 19.28 9.24
CA SER A 255 -1.53 19.91 10.12
C SER A 255 -0.76 20.99 9.38
N GLU A 256 -0.51 22.13 10.02
CA GLU A 256 0.39 23.15 9.47
C GLU A 256 1.83 22.69 9.55
N SER A 257 2.20 21.99 10.61
CA SER A 257 3.48 21.33 10.67
C SER A 257 3.37 20.00 11.40
N THR A 258 4.10 19.01 10.90
CA THR A 258 4.23 17.68 11.52
C THR A 258 5.66 17.23 11.39
N VAL A 259 6.26 16.75 12.48
CA VAL A 259 7.52 16.03 12.49
C VAL A 259 7.27 14.61 13.01
N TYR A 260 7.94 13.63 12.43
CA TYR A 260 7.68 12.24 12.77
C TYR A 260 8.87 11.32 12.52
N ILE A 261 8.84 10.20 13.24
CA ILE A 261 9.70 9.04 13.01
C ILE A 261 8.84 7.78 13.06
N ARG A 262 9.03 6.90 12.08
CA ARG A 262 8.31 5.63 11.93
C ARG A 262 9.27 4.50 11.74
N GLY A 263 8.94 3.36 12.31
CA GLY A 263 9.64 2.11 12.06
C GLY A 263 8.66 1.00 11.74
N ASN A 264 9.03 0.12 10.82
CA ASN A 264 8.21 -1.02 10.46
C ASN A 264 9.07 -2.21 10.04
N ARG A 265 8.74 -3.37 10.57
CA ARG A 265 9.24 -4.67 10.12
C ARG A 265 8.06 -5.56 9.78
N PRO A 266 7.75 -5.75 8.48
CA PRO A 266 6.61 -6.54 8.05
C PRO A 266 6.81 -8.03 8.34
N LEU A 267 5.73 -8.79 8.31
CA LEU A 267 5.80 -10.24 8.29
C LEU A 267 6.30 -10.70 6.91
N LEU A 268 7.52 -11.23 6.84
CA LEU A 268 8.18 -11.60 5.59
C LEU A 268 7.63 -12.89 5.00
N THR A 269 7.42 -13.88 5.87
CA THR A 269 6.84 -15.19 5.56
C THR A 269 5.84 -15.55 6.65
N PRO A 270 4.91 -16.47 6.41
CA PRO A 270 4.01 -16.96 7.45
C PRO A 270 4.73 -17.53 8.67
N ASN A 271 5.98 -17.96 8.53
CA ASN A 271 6.82 -18.51 9.59
C ASN A 271 7.79 -17.51 10.24
N SER A 272 7.75 -16.24 9.83
CA SER A 272 8.57 -15.21 10.46
C SER A 272 8.16 -15.03 11.92
N LYS A 273 9.14 -15.09 12.83
CA LYS A 273 8.87 -15.05 14.28
C LYS A 273 8.36 -13.70 14.76
N TRP A 274 8.91 -12.61 14.23
CA TRP A 274 8.67 -11.27 14.73
C TRP A 274 8.16 -10.35 13.62
N THR A 275 7.21 -9.51 13.97
CA THR A 275 6.77 -8.36 13.21
C THR A 275 6.48 -7.21 14.18
N TRP A 276 6.77 -5.97 13.79
CA TRP A 276 6.56 -4.83 14.67
C TRP A 276 6.46 -3.52 13.90
N GLY A 277 5.96 -2.50 14.55
CA GLY A 277 5.96 -1.15 14.03
C GLY A 277 5.82 -0.13 15.13
N PHE A 278 6.30 1.06 14.85
CA PHE A 278 6.05 2.23 15.68
C PHE A 278 5.86 3.49 14.84
N ASP A 279 5.10 4.43 15.34
CA ASP A 279 4.92 5.77 14.82
C ASP A 279 4.96 6.76 15.99
N TRP A 280 5.83 7.73 15.89
CA TRP A 280 5.84 8.87 16.79
C TRP A 280 5.74 10.12 15.94
N ASN A 281 4.81 11.01 16.28
CA ASN A 281 4.71 12.30 15.63
C ASN A 281 4.27 13.40 16.59
N ASN A 282 4.67 14.61 16.25
CA ASN A 282 4.23 15.83 16.85
C ASN A 282 3.65 16.73 15.76
N ALA A 283 2.39 17.11 15.89
CA ALA A 283 1.65 17.83 14.88
C ALA A 283 0.94 19.03 15.47
N ASN A 284 1.01 20.16 14.79
CA ASN A 284 0.28 21.34 15.20
C ASN A 284 -0.49 21.97 14.03
N ASN A 285 -1.54 22.68 14.37
CA ASN A 285 -2.31 23.49 13.46
C ASN A 285 -2.77 24.78 14.17
N LYS A 286 -2.38 25.91 13.61
CA LYS A 286 -2.86 27.23 14.06
C LYS A 286 -4.05 27.71 13.27
N ASN A 287 -4.38 27.01 12.17
CA ASN A 287 -5.52 27.25 11.30
C ASN A 287 -5.64 28.70 10.80
N VAL A 288 -4.51 29.29 10.42
CA VAL A 288 -4.44 30.68 10.00
C VAL A 288 -4.83 30.80 8.52
N PHE A 289 -6.03 31.32 8.26
CA PHE A 289 -6.53 31.61 6.91
C PHE A 289 -6.62 33.12 6.67
N THR A 290 -6.44 33.54 5.42
CA THR A 290 -6.64 34.92 5.03
C THR A 290 -8.11 35.31 5.16
N SER A 291 -8.41 36.55 5.56
CA SER A 291 -9.70 37.11 5.95
C SER A 291 -10.85 37.05 4.92
N LYS A 292 -10.65 36.37 3.78
CA LYS A 292 -11.71 36.17 2.78
C LYS A 292 -12.75 35.09 3.16
N TRP A 293 -12.49 34.30 4.20
CA TRP A 293 -13.47 33.42 4.78
C TRP A 293 -14.20 34.21 5.88
N SER A 294 -15.37 34.70 5.55
CA SER A 294 -16.18 35.59 6.41
C SER A 294 -16.68 34.92 7.70
N ASP A 295 -16.40 33.65 7.94
CA ASP A 295 -16.71 32.98 9.18
C ASP A 295 -15.51 33.03 10.12
N SER A 296 -15.43 34.14 10.86
CA SER A 296 -14.47 34.31 11.96
C SER A 296 -14.56 33.22 13.04
N LEU A 297 -15.67 32.53 13.14
CA LEU A 297 -15.91 31.35 13.99
C LEU A 297 -15.10 30.13 13.52
N PHE A 298 -14.85 29.96 12.20
CA PHE A 298 -14.12 28.82 11.67
C PHE A 298 -12.59 28.93 11.86
N ASN A 299 -12.05 30.15 11.89
CA ASN A 299 -10.60 30.38 11.84
C ASN A 299 -9.89 30.22 13.19
N SER A 300 -10.56 30.47 14.30
CA SER A 300 -9.96 30.36 15.64
C SER A 300 -10.21 29.01 16.32
N THR A 301 -11.07 28.16 15.75
CA THR A 301 -11.65 27.02 16.44
C THR A 301 -10.92 25.71 16.23
N TYR A 302 -10.13 25.58 15.17
CA TYR A 302 -9.41 24.33 14.84
C TYR A 302 -7.92 24.35 15.15
N ASN A 303 -7.50 25.17 16.10
CA ASN A 303 -6.12 25.15 16.59
C ASN A 303 -5.89 23.92 17.47
N TYR A 304 -4.81 23.20 17.21
CA TYR A 304 -4.42 22.06 18.05
C TYR A 304 -2.90 21.87 18.10
N ASP A 305 -2.44 21.24 19.19
CA ASP A 305 -1.10 20.69 19.35
C ASP A 305 -1.26 19.24 19.82
N LEU A 306 -0.85 18.29 19.00
CA LEU A 306 -1.02 16.85 19.18
C LEU A 306 0.31 16.15 19.27
N LYS A 307 0.48 15.32 20.29
CA LYS A 307 1.48 14.28 20.37
C LYS A 307 0.85 12.92 20.11
N HIS A 308 1.42 12.16 19.22
CA HIS A 308 0.99 10.81 18.86
C HIS A 308 2.14 9.83 19.08
N PHE A 309 1.83 8.71 19.71
CA PHE A 309 2.71 7.55 19.80
C PHE A 309 1.89 6.28 19.59
N ASP A 310 2.32 5.40 18.68
CA ASP A 310 1.72 4.12 18.40
C ASP A 310 2.84 3.09 18.22
N ALA A 311 2.88 2.07 19.05
CA ALA A 311 3.88 1.02 18.96
C ALA A 311 3.22 -0.35 19.13
N TRP A 312 3.65 -1.33 18.35
CA TRP A 312 3.13 -2.68 18.42
C TRP A 312 4.20 -3.71 18.12
N LEU A 313 4.00 -4.90 18.67
CA LEU A 313 4.87 -6.05 18.51
C LEU A 313 4.03 -7.29 18.32
N GLY A 314 4.40 -8.13 17.36
CA GLY A 314 3.79 -9.43 17.11
C GLY A 314 4.81 -10.55 17.14
N TYR A 315 4.43 -11.65 17.75
CA TYR A 315 5.24 -12.86 17.88
C TYR A 315 4.48 -14.09 17.46
N GLN A 316 5.11 -14.92 16.63
CA GLN A 316 4.56 -16.22 16.24
C GLN A 316 4.82 -17.26 17.32
N LEU A 317 3.72 -17.86 17.82
CA LEU A 317 3.77 -19.05 18.65
C LEU A 317 3.98 -20.27 17.73
N PHE A 318 4.71 -21.27 18.17
CA PHE A 318 4.85 -22.56 17.45
C PHE A 318 5.29 -22.42 15.98
N SER A 319 6.59 -22.16 15.78
CA SER A 319 7.18 -22.14 14.44
C SER A 319 7.41 -23.56 13.94
N ASN A 320 6.52 -24.06 13.09
CA ASN A 320 6.72 -25.32 12.39
C ASN A 320 7.44 -25.08 11.06
N ARG A 321 8.27 -26.03 10.59
CA ARG A 321 8.84 -25.96 9.23
C ARG A 321 7.71 -25.88 8.22
N ILE A 322 7.83 -24.98 7.24
CA ILE A 322 6.87 -24.88 6.14
C ILE A 322 7.05 -26.15 5.30
N SER A 323 6.01 -26.96 5.18
CA SER A 323 5.95 -28.04 4.21
C SER A 323 5.02 -27.63 3.08
N LEU A 324 5.41 -27.90 1.83
CA LEU A 324 4.53 -27.71 0.66
C LEU A 324 3.19 -28.44 0.78
N ALA A 325 3.19 -29.57 1.46
CA ALA A 325 2.00 -30.39 1.69
C ALA A 325 1.18 -29.96 2.91
N ALA A 326 1.73 -29.16 3.82
CA ALA A 326 1.09 -28.88 5.09
C ALA A 326 0.09 -27.72 5.00
N ASN A 327 -1.08 -28.01 5.44
CA ASN A 327 -2.20 -27.10 5.65
C ASN A 327 -1.99 -26.31 6.96
N ASN A 328 -0.82 -25.67 7.13
CA ASN A 328 -0.40 -25.14 8.42
C ASN A 328 -1.22 -23.93 8.84
N VAL A 329 -1.78 -24.02 10.04
CA VAL A 329 -2.35 -22.88 10.76
C VAL A 329 -1.24 -22.23 11.56
N HIS A 330 -1.14 -20.91 11.48
CA HIS A 330 -0.18 -20.09 12.20
C HIS A 330 -0.87 -19.37 13.33
N TYR A 331 -0.16 -19.22 14.44
CA TYR A 331 -0.64 -18.62 15.68
C TYR A 331 0.22 -17.42 16.01
N PHE A 332 -0.39 -16.25 16.12
CA PHE A 332 0.29 -15.02 16.49
C PHE A 332 -0.33 -14.38 17.73
N VAL A 333 0.53 -13.86 18.59
CA VAL A 333 0.13 -12.95 19.67
C VAL A 333 0.72 -11.59 19.35
N GLN A 334 -0.09 -10.55 19.50
CA GLN A 334 0.34 -9.17 19.26
C GLN A 334 -0.08 -8.29 20.43
N VAL A 335 0.72 -7.29 20.70
CA VAL A 335 0.42 -6.23 21.67
C VAL A 335 0.61 -4.88 21.02
N ARG A 336 -0.19 -3.88 21.41
CA ARG A 336 -0.12 -2.51 20.92
C ARG A 336 -0.35 -1.55 22.07
N PHE A 337 0.44 -0.48 22.07
CA PHE A 337 0.21 0.71 22.87
C PHE A 337 0.02 1.89 21.94
N LEU A 338 -1.06 2.66 22.16
CA LEU A 338 -1.43 3.83 21.39
C LEU A 338 -1.71 5.00 22.32
N GLU A 339 -1.14 6.15 22.02
CA GLU A 339 -1.34 7.37 22.78
C GLU A 339 -1.53 8.57 21.84
N ASN A 340 -2.65 9.31 22.01
CA ASN A 340 -2.92 10.59 21.39
C ASN A 340 -3.17 11.61 22.51
N ILE A 341 -2.28 12.58 22.68
CA ILE A 341 -2.41 13.61 23.70
C ILE A 341 -2.42 14.99 23.05
N PHE A 342 -3.50 15.70 23.25
CA PHE A 342 -3.65 17.08 22.83
C PHE A 342 -3.22 18.01 23.96
N LYS A 343 -2.17 18.80 23.74
CA LYS A 343 -1.78 19.89 24.63
C LYS A 343 -2.71 21.08 24.45
N GLN A 344 -3.14 21.32 23.21
CA GLN A 344 -4.13 22.30 22.83
C GLN A 344 -5.16 21.64 21.94
N ARG A 345 -6.42 21.98 22.12
CA ARG A 345 -7.58 21.46 21.36
C ARG A 345 -8.35 22.57 20.72
N PRO A 346 -9.08 22.28 19.64
CA PRO A 346 -10.07 23.20 19.10
C PRO A 346 -11.12 23.55 20.17
N THR A 347 -11.56 24.80 20.16
CA THR A 347 -12.55 25.34 21.11
C THR A 347 -13.98 25.22 20.60
N ASP A 348 -14.18 24.82 19.34
CA ASP A 348 -15.51 24.60 18.76
C ASP A 348 -16.23 23.44 19.46
N TYR A 349 -17.50 23.59 19.75
CA TYR A 349 -18.36 22.57 20.37
C TYR A 349 -18.34 21.24 19.57
N LEU A 350 -18.42 21.30 18.23
CA LEU A 350 -18.37 20.11 17.39
C LEU A 350 -17.03 19.40 17.47
N ALA A 351 -15.93 20.14 17.55
CA ALA A 351 -14.62 19.57 17.73
C ALA A 351 -14.41 18.95 19.13
N GLN A 352 -15.08 19.49 20.16
CA GLN A 352 -15.00 18.92 21.52
C GLN A 352 -15.64 17.54 21.63
N ILE A 353 -16.66 17.25 20.81
CA ILE A 353 -17.32 15.93 20.76
C ILE A 353 -16.72 15.01 19.69
N ASP A 354 -15.89 15.54 18.78
CA ASP A 354 -15.23 14.76 17.74
C ASP A 354 -14.10 13.92 18.36
N LYS A 355 -14.14 12.60 18.13
CA LYS A 355 -13.09 11.67 18.58
C LYS A 355 -11.69 12.08 18.12
N ASN A 356 -11.58 12.73 16.96
CA ASN A 356 -10.31 13.12 16.37
C ASN A 356 -9.55 14.16 17.20
N TYR A 357 -10.24 14.85 18.11
CA TYR A 357 -9.67 15.86 19.02
C TYR A 357 -9.72 15.45 20.48
N GLN A 358 -9.93 14.18 20.77
CA GLN A 358 -9.97 13.67 22.15
C GLN A 358 -8.68 12.93 22.48
N ASN A 359 -8.26 13.01 23.75
CA ASN A 359 -7.15 12.20 24.25
C ASN A 359 -7.58 10.74 24.24
N ILE A 360 -6.72 9.90 23.68
CA ILE A 360 -6.92 8.46 23.62
C ILE A 360 -5.63 7.77 24.04
N GLU A 361 -5.74 6.88 25.01
CA GLU A 361 -4.70 5.93 25.36
C GLU A 361 -5.27 4.52 25.20
N ALA A 362 -4.56 3.62 24.54
CA ALA A 362 -5.03 2.25 24.37
C ALA A 362 -3.90 1.24 24.56
N SER A 363 -4.19 0.20 25.32
CA SER A 363 -3.36 -0.99 25.43
C SER A 363 -4.19 -2.18 24.94
N LEU A 364 -3.81 -2.73 23.78
CA LEU A 364 -4.51 -3.80 23.13
C LEU A 364 -3.61 -5.03 22.99
N ALA A 365 -4.21 -6.20 23.14
CA ALA A 365 -3.59 -7.47 22.79
C ALA A 365 -4.49 -8.19 21.77
N SER A 366 -3.89 -8.89 20.83
CA SER A 366 -4.65 -9.75 19.92
C SER A 366 -4.04 -11.12 19.78
N PHE A 367 -4.91 -12.09 19.55
CA PHE A 367 -4.56 -13.45 19.18
C PHE A 367 -5.08 -13.71 17.78
N THR A 368 -4.17 -14.08 16.86
CA THR A 368 -4.48 -14.30 15.45
C THR A 368 -4.21 -15.75 15.07
N LEU A 369 -5.23 -16.41 14.54
CA LEU A 369 -5.15 -17.69 13.85
C LEU A 369 -5.23 -17.41 12.35
N PHE A 370 -4.27 -17.88 11.56
CA PHE A 370 -4.39 -17.73 10.12
C PHE A 370 -3.74 -18.87 9.35
N LYS A 371 -4.29 -19.06 8.16
CA LYS A 371 -3.72 -19.88 7.11
C LYS A 371 -3.61 -19.01 5.88
N GLN A 372 -2.42 -18.84 5.35
CA GLN A 372 -2.18 -17.99 4.19
C GLN A 372 -1.44 -18.75 3.12
N GLN A 373 -1.92 -18.60 1.90
CA GLN A 373 -1.21 -18.87 0.66
C GLN A 373 -1.28 -17.62 -0.21
N ILE A 374 -0.49 -17.56 -1.25
CA ILE A 374 -0.46 -16.43 -2.17
C ILE A 374 -0.68 -16.94 -3.58
N ILE A 375 -1.53 -16.25 -4.30
CA ILE A 375 -1.74 -16.45 -5.74
C ILE A 375 -1.25 -15.21 -6.48
N ARG A 376 -0.65 -15.42 -7.64
CA ARG A 376 -0.21 -14.37 -8.52
C ARG A 376 -1.26 -14.10 -9.59
N THR A 377 -1.49 -12.82 -9.90
CA THR A 377 -2.37 -12.37 -10.97
C THR A 377 -1.73 -11.21 -11.72
N GLN A 378 -2.41 -10.71 -12.74
CA GLN A 378 -2.03 -9.51 -13.49
C GLN A 378 -3.29 -8.70 -13.78
N TYR A 379 -3.13 -7.42 -14.13
CA TYR A 379 -4.24 -6.53 -14.48
C TYR A 379 -5.30 -6.42 -13.37
N LEU A 380 -4.87 -6.30 -12.13
CA LEU A 380 -5.74 -5.93 -11.02
C LEU A 380 -5.70 -4.42 -10.83
N TYR A 381 -4.54 -3.91 -10.50
CA TYR A 381 -4.26 -2.47 -10.36
C TYR A 381 -3.11 -2.03 -11.28
N GLY A 382 -2.22 -2.95 -11.63
CA GLY A 382 -1.16 -2.77 -12.60
C GLY A 382 -1.62 -3.05 -14.03
N PHE A 383 -0.80 -2.64 -14.99
CA PHE A 383 -1.07 -2.77 -16.42
C PHE A 383 -0.30 -3.95 -17.04
N GLY A 384 -0.29 -5.07 -16.33
CA GLY A 384 0.35 -6.33 -16.76
C GLY A 384 1.58 -6.73 -15.94
N ARG A 385 1.93 -6.00 -14.88
CA ARG A 385 2.88 -6.48 -13.88
C ARG A 385 2.28 -7.62 -13.05
N ASN A 386 3.15 -8.39 -12.42
CA ASN A 386 2.75 -9.40 -11.45
C ASN A 386 2.25 -8.74 -10.16
N GLU A 387 1.12 -9.22 -9.65
CA GLU A 387 0.47 -8.77 -8.42
C GLU A 387 0.10 -9.99 -7.59
N ASP A 388 0.37 -9.94 -6.29
CA ASP A 388 0.18 -11.06 -5.38
C ASP A 388 -1.07 -10.83 -4.51
N LEU A 389 -1.99 -11.81 -4.50
CA LEU A 389 -3.20 -11.83 -3.69
C LEU A 389 -3.13 -12.92 -2.62
N PRO A 390 -3.56 -12.66 -1.38
CA PRO A 390 -3.65 -13.68 -0.36
C PRO A 390 -4.81 -14.64 -0.64
N THR A 391 -4.64 -15.91 -0.27
CA THR A 391 -5.73 -16.88 -0.13
C THR A 391 -5.62 -17.56 1.21
N GLY A 392 -6.76 -18.00 1.78
CA GLY A 392 -6.80 -18.63 3.08
C GLY A 392 -7.84 -18.01 4.00
N LYS A 393 -7.64 -18.18 5.30
CA LYS A 393 -8.57 -17.72 6.33
C LYS A 393 -7.79 -17.11 7.49
N SER A 394 -8.40 -16.14 8.15
CA SER A 394 -7.89 -15.61 9.41
C SER A 394 -9.01 -15.37 10.41
N MET A 395 -8.67 -15.50 11.69
CA MET A 395 -9.47 -15.10 12.82
C MET A 395 -8.57 -14.29 13.76
N VAL A 396 -8.99 -13.08 14.08
CA VAL A 396 -8.31 -12.18 15.01
C VAL A 396 -9.26 -11.88 16.15
N ILE A 397 -8.84 -12.15 17.39
CA ILE A 397 -9.52 -11.73 18.60
C ILE A 397 -8.67 -10.64 19.23
N THR A 398 -9.23 -9.48 19.46
CA THR A 398 -8.56 -8.33 20.06
C THR A 398 -9.25 -8.00 21.38
N SER A 399 -8.47 -7.88 22.45
CA SER A 399 -8.94 -7.46 23.75
C SER A 399 -7.99 -6.42 24.34
N GLY A 400 -8.50 -5.60 25.23
CA GLY A 400 -7.66 -4.62 25.92
C GLY A 400 -8.49 -3.56 26.62
N ASN A 401 -7.82 -2.47 26.93
CA ASN A 401 -8.46 -1.32 27.54
C ASN A 401 -8.06 -0.06 26.78
N TYR A 402 -9.03 0.83 26.56
CA TYR A 402 -8.71 2.16 26.10
C TYR A 402 -9.34 3.21 27.00
N ARG A 403 -8.60 4.26 27.22
CA ARG A 403 -9.07 5.45 27.92
C ARG A 403 -9.33 6.52 26.88
N ARG A 404 -10.55 7.04 26.91
CA ARG A 404 -10.95 8.17 26.09
C ARG A 404 -11.40 9.28 27.03
N GLU A 405 -10.62 10.35 27.06
CA GLU A 405 -10.73 11.37 28.10
C GLU A 405 -10.62 10.76 29.51
N GLN A 406 -11.65 10.91 30.32
CA GLN A 406 -11.71 10.35 31.66
C GLN A 406 -12.37 8.96 31.75
N SER A 407 -12.90 8.44 30.63
CA SER A 407 -13.61 7.17 30.62
C SER A 407 -12.66 6.02 30.26
N SER A 408 -12.55 5.03 31.14
CA SER A 408 -11.84 3.76 30.86
C SER A 408 -12.83 2.75 30.27
N LEU A 409 -12.45 2.09 29.21
CA LEU A 409 -13.33 1.31 28.34
C LEU A 409 -12.65 -0.03 28.01
N PRO A 410 -12.94 -1.11 28.75
CA PRO A 410 -12.58 -2.46 28.34
C PRO A 410 -13.16 -2.77 26.95
N TYR A 411 -12.36 -3.34 26.07
CA TYR A 411 -12.72 -3.62 24.68
C TYR A 411 -12.54 -5.10 24.34
N LEU A 412 -13.46 -5.63 23.57
CA LEU A 412 -13.37 -6.93 22.93
C LEU A 412 -13.83 -6.83 21.47
N GLY A 413 -13.05 -7.39 20.57
CA GLY A 413 -13.36 -7.45 19.15
C GLY A 413 -12.98 -8.79 18.52
N ILE A 414 -13.68 -9.16 17.47
CA ILE A 414 -13.38 -10.30 16.62
C ILE A 414 -13.43 -9.89 15.15
N LYS A 415 -12.48 -10.38 14.35
CA LYS A 415 -12.45 -10.23 12.90
C LYS A 415 -12.20 -11.58 12.25
N LEU A 416 -13.06 -11.95 11.32
CA LEU A 416 -12.96 -13.15 10.51
C LEU A 416 -12.79 -12.77 9.05
N GLU A 417 -11.82 -13.36 8.37
CA GLU A 417 -11.58 -13.13 6.94
C GLU A 417 -11.45 -14.46 6.21
N ASN A 418 -11.98 -14.49 5.00
CA ASN A 418 -11.86 -15.63 4.09
C ASN A 418 -11.53 -15.14 2.68
N TYR A 419 -10.35 -15.47 2.24
CA TYR A 419 -9.81 -15.15 0.92
C TYR A 419 -9.82 -16.42 0.07
N LYS A 420 -10.57 -16.45 -1.01
CA LYS A 420 -10.75 -17.66 -1.80
C LYS A 420 -10.74 -17.39 -3.30
N LEU A 421 -9.92 -18.15 -4.02
CA LEU A 421 -10.07 -18.32 -5.46
C LEU A 421 -11.14 -19.38 -5.70
N LEU A 422 -12.20 -19.01 -6.41
CA LEU A 422 -13.32 -19.88 -6.75
C LEU A 422 -12.98 -20.72 -8.00
N SER A 423 -13.74 -21.80 -8.23
CA SER A 423 -13.56 -22.71 -9.39
C SER A 423 -13.74 -22.00 -10.75
N ASN A 424 -14.55 -20.92 -10.79
CA ASN A 424 -14.74 -20.09 -11.98
C ASN A 424 -13.66 -19.00 -12.16
N GLU A 425 -12.54 -19.09 -11.43
CA GLU A 425 -11.43 -18.14 -11.43
C GLU A 425 -11.81 -16.73 -10.94
N ASN A 426 -12.92 -16.56 -10.24
CA ASN A 426 -13.19 -15.33 -9.51
C ASN A 426 -12.52 -15.39 -8.15
N TYR A 427 -11.95 -14.27 -7.72
CA TYR A 427 -11.41 -14.14 -6.37
C TYR A 427 -12.42 -13.46 -5.48
N ARG A 428 -12.60 -13.98 -4.26
CA ARG A 428 -13.54 -13.44 -3.27
C ARG A 428 -12.84 -13.24 -1.93
N HIS A 429 -13.06 -12.08 -1.35
CA HIS A 429 -12.68 -11.74 0.02
C HIS A 429 -13.93 -11.45 0.83
N LEU A 430 -14.16 -12.21 1.89
CA LEU A 430 -15.23 -12.04 2.86
C LEU A 430 -14.62 -11.54 4.17
N THR A 431 -15.18 -10.47 4.74
CA THR A 431 -14.82 -9.96 6.06
C THR A 431 -16.06 -9.88 6.95
N LEU A 432 -15.96 -10.38 8.17
CA LEU A 432 -16.91 -10.19 9.25
C LEU A 432 -16.15 -9.64 10.45
N SER A 433 -16.59 -8.53 11.00
CA SER A 433 -15.98 -7.91 12.19
C SER A 433 -17.04 -7.45 13.16
N ALA A 434 -16.83 -7.73 14.42
CA ALA A 434 -17.66 -7.23 15.50
C ALA A 434 -16.77 -6.77 16.66
N GLY A 435 -17.14 -5.68 17.33
CA GLY A 435 -16.41 -5.19 18.49
C GLY A 435 -17.31 -4.34 19.38
N SER A 436 -16.98 -4.34 20.66
CA SER A 436 -17.74 -3.59 21.67
C SER A 436 -16.85 -3.24 22.86
N SER A 437 -17.20 -2.18 23.54
CA SER A 437 -16.70 -1.86 24.87
C SER A 437 -17.71 -2.30 25.93
N TYR A 438 -17.24 -2.49 27.15
CA TYR A 438 -18.06 -2.91 28.27
C TYR A 438 -17.92 -1.90 29.40
N VAL A 439 -19.04 -1.28 29.79
CA VAL A 439 -19.08 -0.24 30.83
C VAL A 439 -20.36 -0.42 31.64
N ASP A 440 -20.25 -0.34 32.99
CA ASP A 440 -21.39 -0.44 33.91
C ASP A 440 -22.29 -1.65 33.63
N ALA A 441 -21.68 -2.82 33.45
CA ALA A 441 -22.35 -4.07 33.12
C ALA A 441 -23.15 -4.07 31.80
N GLN A 442 -22.88 -3.13 30.90
CA GLN A 442 -23.56 -3.01 29.60
C GLN A 442 -22.57 -2.92 28.45
N LEU A 443 -22.95 -3.51 27.32
CA LEU A 443 -22.24 -3.30 26.05
C LEU A 443 -22.45 -1.88 25.56
N GLN A 444 -21.35 -1.23 25.17
CA GLN A 444 -21.32 0.13 24.60
C GLN A 444 -20.50 0.11 23.31
N ASP A 445 -20.75 1.09 22.44
CA ASP A 445 -20.01 1.24 21.17
C ASP A 445 -19.95 -0.04 20.35
N VAL A 446 -21.09 -0.75 20.27
CA VAL A 446 -21.18 -2.00 19.50
C VAL A 446 -21.06 -1.68 18.02
N ARG A 447 -20.11 -2.30 17.35
CA ARG A 447 -19.79 -2.11 15.93
C ARG A 447 -19.84 -3.44 15.22
N PHE A 448 -20.49 -3.46 14.07
CA PHE A 448 -20.55 -4.65 13.22
C PHE A 448 -20.28 -4.27 11.77
N ILE A 449 -19.46 -5.06 11.09
CA ILE A 449 -19.16 -4.93 9.67
C ILE A 449 -19.22 -6.31 9.03
N ALA A 450 -19.94 -6.39 7.91
CA ALA A 450 -19.87 -7.51 6.99
C ALA A 450 -19.56 -6.97 5.60
N SER A 451 -18.55 -7.51 4.91
CA SER A 451 -18.24 -7.10 3.55
C SER A 451 -17.83 -8.27 2.67
N VAL A 452 -18.17 -8.17 1.39
CA VAL A 452 -17.78 -9.10 0.35
C VAL A 452 -17.18 -8.30 -0.79
N GLU A 453 -15.91 -8.57 -1.11
CA GLU A 453 -15.27 -8.08 -2.32
C GLU A 453 -15.13 -9.26 -3.30
N GLN A 454 -15.53 -9.06 -4.53
CA GLN A 454 -15.35 -10.02 -5.61
C GLN A 454 -14.60 -9.38 -6.78
N ILE A 455 -13.47 -9.97 -7.12
CA ILE A 455 -12.68 -9.63 -8.28
C ILE A 455 -12.95 -10.71 -9.33
N ASN A 456 -13.55 -10.32 -10.45
CA ASN A 456 -13.87 -11.27 -11.49
C ASN A 456 -12.62 -11.65 -12.30
N LYS A 457 -12.66 -12.82 -12.95
CA LYS A 457 -11.58 -13.28 -13.82
C LYS A 457 -11.28 -12.28 -14.92
N LEU A 458 -10.03 -12.22 -15.33
CA LEU A 458 -9.63 -11.41 -16.49
C LEU A 458 -10.19 -12.04 -17.75
N ARG A 459 -10.90 -11.26 -18.57
CA ARG A 459 -11.42 -11.67 -19.87
C ARG A 459 -10.63 -11.00 -20.97
N TYR A 460 -10.31 -11.75 -22.01
CA TYR A 460 -9.69 -11.25 -23.21
C TYR A 460 -10.79 -10.97 -24.24
N LEU A 461 -10.85 -9.74 -24.73
CA LEU A 461 -11.83 -9.32 -25.72
C LEU A 461 -11.21 -9.37 -27.13
N GLU A 462 -12.01 -9.68 -28.15
CA GLU A 462 -11.58 -9.74 -29.56
C GLU A 462 -10.98 -8.42 -30.05
N SER A 463 -11.41 -7.30 -29.48
CA SER A 463 -10.85 -5.96 -29.73
C SER A 463 -9.39 -5.76 -29.28
N GLY A 464 -8.78 -6.78 -28.64
CA GLY A 464 -7.43 -6.69 -28.06
C GLY A 464 -7.37 -6.03 -26.68
N TYR A 465 -8.51 -5.66 -26.10
CA TYR A 465 -8.62 -5.23 -24.71
C TYR A 465 -8.75 -6.42 -23.78
N LYS A 466 -8.29 -6.23 -22.55
CA LYS A 466 -8.55 -7.13 -21.43
C LYS A 466 -9.53 -6.46 -20.49
N TYR A 467 -10.49 -7.20 -19.98
CA TYR A 467 -11.56 -6.69 -19.13
C TYR A 467 -11.56 -7.35 -17.76
N ARG A 468 -11.73 -6.55 -16.73
CA ARG A 468 -11.93 -7.02 -15.35
C ARG A 468 -12.95 -6.14 -14.64
N SER A 469 -13.78 -6.75 -13.80
CA SER A 469 -14.67 -6.01 -12.91
C SER A 469 -14.45 -6.40 -11.46
N ILE A 470 -14.69 -5.45 -10.58
CA ILE A 470 -14.58 -5.56 -9.11
C ILE A 470 -15.91 -5.11 -8.52
N ILE A 471 -16.45 -5.89 -7.61
CA ILE A 471 -17.70 -5.60 -6.90
C ILE A 471 -17.40 -5.68 -5.40
N ASN A 472 -17.84 -4.68 -4.65
CA ASN A 472 -17.77 -4.68 -3.20
C ASN A 472 -19.16 -4.39 -2.63
N VAL A 473 -19.63 -5.22 -1.70
CA VAL A 473 -20.86 -5.01 -0.95
C VAL A 473 -20.53 -5.02 0.52
N SER A 474 -21.02 -4.05 1.26
CA SER A 474 -20.77 -3.93 2.69
C SER A 474 -22.01 -3.54 3.48
N PHE A 475 -22.10 -4.06 4.67
CA PHE A 475 -23.05 -3.70 5.71
C PHE A 475 -22.27 -3.23 6.94
N THR A 476 -22.60 -2.08 7.48
CA THR A 476 -21.99 -1.52 8.71
C THR A 476 -23.07 -1.03 9.63
N GLN A 477 -22.99 -1.38 10.91
CA GLN A 477 -23.94 -0.92 11.92
C GLN A 477 -23.21 -0.55 13.21
N THR A 478 -23.68 0.53 13.84
CA THR A 478 -23.31 0.97 15.19
C THR A 478 -24.53 0.98 16.09
N LEU A 479 -24.36 0.45 17.32
CA LEU A 479 -25.39 0.42 18.34
C LEU A 479 -24.81 0.91 19.66
N LYS A 480 -25.66 1.49 20.53
CA LYS A 480 -25.28 1.96 21.87
C LYS A 480 -24.03 2.85 21.85
N ASN A 481 -24.01 3.81 20.95
CA ASN A 481 -22.85 4.65 20.63
C ASN A 481 -22.66 5.73 21.73
N LYS A 482 -21.85 5.43 22.74
CA LYS A 482 -21.57 6.32 23.88
C LYS A 482 -20.93 7.65 23.45
N PHE A 483 -20.09 7.61 22.40
CA PHE A 483 -19.33 8.77 21.94
C PHE A 483 -19.87 9.40 20.66
N ASN A 484 -21.09 9.04 20.25
CA ASN A 484 -21.75 9.55 19.05
C ASN A 484 -20.91 9.43 17.76
N GLU A 485 -20.09 8.40 17.68
CA GLU A 485 -19.28 8.14 16.49
C GLU A 485 -20.16 7.61 15.35
N ALA A 486 -20.55 8.53 14.46
CA ALA A 486 -21.45 8.23 13.37
C ALA A 486 -20.77 7.56 12.19
N LEU A 487 -21.52 6.78 11.41
CA LEU A 487 -21.08 6.26 10.12
C LEU A 487 -21.10 7.38 9.09
N LEU A 488 -19.95 7.61 8.44
CA LEU A 488 -19.82 8.61 7.39
C LEU A 488 -20.19 8.00 6.03
N ILE A 489 -20.94 8.75 5.23
CA ILE A 489 -21.18 8.35 3.84
C ILE A 489 -19.89 8.33 3.03
N SER A 490 -18.95 9.23 3.33
CA SER A 490 -17.69 9.41 2.64
C SER A 490 -16.60 8.41 3.04
N SER A 491 -16.91 7.42 3.87
CA SER A 491 -15.94 6.38 4.24
C SER A 491 -15.60 5.47 3.07
N SER A 492 -14.54 4.65 3.25
CA SER A 492 -14.14 3.62 2.29
C SER A 492 -15.24 2.57 2.01
N TYR A 493 -16.15 2.39 2.96
CA TYR A 493 -17.32 1.51 2.83
C TYR A 493 -18.57 2.23 2.27
N GLY A 494 -18.49 3.48 1.86
CA GLY A 494 -19.57 4.28 1.35
C GLY A 494 -19.26 4.87 -0.03
N ILE A 495 -19.44 6.19 -0.15
CA ILE A 495 -19.14 6.96 -1.37
C ILE A 495 -18.04 7.98 -1.02
N PRO A 496 -16.76 7.63 -1.14
CA PRO A 496 -15.64 8.48 -0.69
C PRO A 496 -15.62 9.87 -1.32
N GLN A 497 -16.24 10.03 -2.47
CA GLN A 497 -16.28 11.28 -3.24
C GLN A 497 -17.24 12.32 -2.64
N LEU A 498 -18.17 11.91 -1.76
CA LEU A 498 -19.05 12.79 -1.02
C LEU A 498 -18.41 13.33 0.27
N ASN A 499 -17.12 13.57 0.26
CA ASN A 499 -16.34 13.99 1.44
C ASN A 499 -16.61 15.43 1.92
N LYS A 500 -17.22 16.26 1.08
CA LYS A 500 -17.63 17.63 1.44
C LYS A 500 -18.99 17.67 2.13
N GLU A 501 -19.75 16.58 2.06
CA GLU A 501 -21.06 16.49 2.68
C GLU A 501 -20.98 15.81 4.05
N ARG A 502 -21.43 16.47 5.09
CA ARG A 502 -21.52 15.92 6.44
C ARG A 502 -22.79 15.10 6.60
N ILE A 503 -22.81 13.91 5.97
CA ILE A 503 -23.94 12.98 6.00
C ILE A 503 -23.56 11.81 6.90
N TYR A 504 -24.35 11.60 7.95
CA TYR A 504 -24.08 10.65 9.02
C TYR A 504 -25.23 9.68 9.23
N GLY A 505 -24.91 8.48 9.71
CA GLY A 505 -25.91 7.49 10.08
C GLY A 505 -25.43 6.52 11.16
N GLY A 506 -26.29 5.58 11.51
CA GLY A 506 -25.98 4.45 12.42
C GLY A 506 -26.01 3.11 11.73
N THR A 507 -26.63 3.03 10.52
CA THR A 507 -26.60 1.84 9.66
C THR A 507 -26.27 2.27 8.24
N ARG A 508 -25.32 1.58 7.59
CA ARG A 508 -24.91 1.83 6.21
C ARG A 508 -24.84 0.51 5.44
N ILE A 509 -25.50 0.49 4.28
CA ILE A 509 -25.43 -0.62 3.30
C ILE A 509 -24.91 -0.02 2.00
N SER A 510 -23.83 -0.56 1.46
CA SER A 510 -23.22 -0.01 0.25
C SER A 510 -22.90 -1.10 -0.75
N ALA A 511 -23.10 -0.79 -2.02
CA ALA A 511 -22.64 -1.61 -3.13
C ALA A 511 -21.83 -0.73 -4.09
N ASN A 512 -20.60 -1.14 -4.38
CA ASN A 512 -19.68 -0.47 -5.25
C ASN A 512 -19.30 -1.42 -6.39
N TRP A 513 -19.28 -0.91 -7.59
CA TRP A 513 -18.90 -1.64 -8.79
C TRP A 513 -17.93 -0.82 -9.63
N GLU A 514 -16.88 -1.47 -10.14
CA GLU A 514 -15.95 -0.88 -11.09
C GLU A 514 -15.63 -1.87 -12.20
N SER A 515 -15.62 -1.40 -13.44
CA SER A 515 -15.19 -2.16 -14.62
C SER A 515 -14.06 -1.45 -15.32
N VAL A 516 -13.00 -2.19 -15.64
CA VAL A 516 -11.76 -1.65 -16.23
C VAL A 516 -11.44 -2.41 -17.50
N TRP A 517 -11.13 -1.67 -18.57
CA TRP A 517 -10.69 -2.18 -19.87
C TRP A 517 -9.23 -1.83 -20.08
N TYR A 518 -8.34 -2.82 -20.03
CA TYR A 518 -6.90 -2.64 -20.17
C TYR A 518 -6.50 -2.74 -21.65
N ASN A 519 -5.91 -1.67 -22.19
CA ASN A 519 -5.36 -1.68 -23.54
C ASN A 519 -4.05 -2.48 -23.57
N SER A 520 -3.94 -3.41 -24.51
CA SER A 520 -2.70 -4.17 -24.71
C SER A 520 -1.60 -3.37 -25.41
N ARG A 521 -1.96 -2.31 -26.14
CA ARG A 521 -1.02 -1.43 -26.84
C ARG A 521 -0.45 -0.40 -25.87
N SER A 522 0.81 -0.04 -26.07
CA SER A 522 1.48 1.04 -25.34
C SER A 522 1.98 2.10 -26.30
N PHE A 523 1.94 3.36 -25.86
CA PHE A 523 2.52 4.50 -26.56
C PHE A 523 3.62 5.09 -25.67
N TYR A 524 4.88 5.07 -26.11
CA TYR A 524 6.06 5.43 -25.29
C TYR A 524 6.08 4.76 -23.92
N GLY A 525 5.68 3.47 -23.85
CA GLY A 525 5.60 2.73 -22.58
C GLY A 525 4.37 3.06 -21.71
N PHE A 526 3.60 4.09 -22.06
CA PHE A 526 2.34 4.40 -21.39
C PHE A 526 1.20 3.52 -21.92
N ARG A 527 0.47 2.94 -20.99
CA ARG A 527 -0.76 2.19 -21.27
C ARG A 527 -1.95 2.94 -20.70
N THR A 528 -3.08 2.81 -21.39
CA THR A 528 -4.33 3.44 -20.98
C THR A 528 -5.36 2.38 -20.61
N SER A 529 -6.21 2.72 -19.64
CA SER A 529 -7.33 1.87 -19.23
C SER A 529 -8.54 2.73 -18.92
N PRO A 530 -9.49 2.82 -19.86
CA PRO A 530 -10.79 3.38 -19.55
C PRO A 530 -11.49 2.51 -18.50
N PHE A 531 -12.29 3.14 -17.65
CA PHE A 531 -13.08 2.47 -16.62
C PHE A 531 -14.42 3.16 -16.41
N ALA A 532 -15.40 2.40 -15.93
CA ALA A 532 -16.68 2.88 -15.47
C ALA A 532 -16.95 2.36 -14.06
N PHE A 533 -17.70 3.10 -13.28
CA PHE A 533 -18.01 2.72 -11.92
C PHE A 533 -19.40 3.23 -11.50
N GLY A 534 -19.96 2.58 -10.47
CA GLY A 534 -21.18 2.99 -9.82
C GLY A 534 -21.12 2.64 -8.33
N ASN A 535 -21.65 3.52 -7.52
CA ASN A 535 -21.77 3.33 -6.06
C ASN A 535 -23.22 3.65 -5.66
N ILE A 536 -23.77 2.83 -4.80
CA ILE A 536 -25.05 3.07 -4.15
C ILE A 536 -24.90 2.81 -2.66
N THR A 537 -25.40 3.72 -1.83
CA THR A 537 -25.34 3.62 -0.37
C THR A 537 -26.67 4.01 0.22
N TYR A 538 -27.24 3.08 0.98
CA TYR A 538 -28.33 3.34 1.90
C TYR A 538 -27.73 3.72 3.25
N LEU A 539 -28.20 4.84 3.82
CA LEU A 539 -27.75 5.35 5.12
C LEU A 539 -28.97 5.69 5.99
N ARG A 540 -29.01 5.13 7.20
CA ARG A 540 -30.08 5.34 8.15
C ARG A 540 -29.55 5.95 9.44
N THR A 541 -30.24 6.97 9.95
CA THR A 541 -29.95 7.59 11.24
C THR A 541 -30.27 6.63 12.39
N VAL A 542 -29.55 6.73 13.49
CA VAL A 542 -29.80 5.94 14.70
C VAL A 542 -31.22 6.17 15.21
N GLY A 543 -31.91 5.09 15.58
CA GLY A 543 -33.28 5.16 16.14
C GLY A 543 -34.42 5.25 15.12
N GLN A 544 -34.14 5.48 13.83
CA GLN A 544 -35.19 5.47 12.81
C GLN A 544 -35.54 4.04 12.37
N PRO A 545 -36.78 3.78 11.92
CA PRO A 545 -37.17 2.53 11.26
C PRO A 545 -36.32 2.22 10.03
N ILE A 546 -36.25 0.94 9.62
CA ILE A 546 -35.39 0.51 8.52
C ILE A 546 -35.81 1.07 7.15
N ASP A 547 -37.06 1.43 6.99
CA ASP A 547 -37.66 2.02 5.79
C ASP A 547 -37.44 3.54 5.67
N LYS A 548 -36.91 4.21 6.70
CA LYS A 548 -36.71 5.66 6.78
C LYS A 548 -35.28 6.12 6.48
N GLY A 549 -34.45 5.27 5.94
CA GLY A 549 -33.11 5.65 5.51
C GLY A 549 -33.09 6.34 4.14
N ASP A 550 -32.02 7.03 3.88
CA ASP A 550 -31.76 7.75 2.63
C ASP A 550 -30.84 6.97 1.69
N ILE A 551 -31.11 7.04 0.40
CA ILE A 551 -30.27 6.44 -0.64
C ILE A 551 -29.47 7.55 -1.32
N TYR A 552 -28.16 7.32 -1.40
CA TYR A 552 -27.20 8.14 -2.13
C TYR A 552 -26.52 7.29 -3.19
N SER A 553 -26.17 7.90 -4.31
CA SER A 553 -25.50 7.18 -5.38
C SER A 553 -24.51 8.06 -6.12
N SER A 554 -23.53 7.45 -6.75
CA SER A 554 -22.68 8.09 -7.75
C SER A 554 -22.46 7.14 -8.91
N ILE A 555 -22.43 7.70 -10.12
CA ILE A 555 -22.06 6.98 -11.35
C ILE A 555 -21.00 7.79 -12.06
N GLY A 556 -20.10 7.11 -12.73
CA GLY A 556 -19.04 7.82 -13.43
C GLY A 556 -18.20 6.94 -14.33
N SER A 557 -17.28 7.62 -14.98
CA SER A 557 -16.27 6.99 -15.84
C SER A 557 -14.95 7.75 -15.76
N GLY A 558 -13.91 7.15 -16.30
CA GLY A 558 -12.61 7.79 -16.29
C GLY A 558 -11.59 7.07 -17.14
N MET A 559 -10.38 7.58 -17.10
CA MET A 559 -9.21 7.04 -17.78
C MET A 559 -8.06 6.92 -16.81
N ARG A 560 -7.45 5.74 -16.75
CA ARG A 560 -6.17 5.50 -16.07
C ARG A 560 -5.05 5.46 -17.08
N ILE A 561 -3.94 6.09 -16.76
CA ILE A 561 -2.73 6.12 -17.58
C ILE A 561 -1.57 5.72 -16.70
N ARG A 562 -0.75 4.77 -17.15
CA ARG A 562 0.40 4.29 -16.40
C ARG A 562 1.53 3.84 -17.31
N ASN A 563 2.76 4.11 -16.88
CA ASN A 563 3.96 3.49 -17.39
C ASN A 563 4.58 2.63 -16.28
N GLU A 564 4.57 1.31 -16.45
CA GLU A 564 5.06 0.37 -15.42
C GLU A 564 6.58 0.43 -15.19
N ASN A 565 7.31 1.05 -16.09
CA ASN A 565 8.75 1.24 -15.95
C ASN A 565 9.11 2.46 -15.10
N LEU A 566 8.15 3.35 -14.83
CA LEU A 566 8.37 4.57 -14.07
C LEU A 566 7.84 4.42 -12.65
N ILE A 567 8.49 5.08 -11.71
CA ILE A 567 8.05 5.14 -10.31
C ILE A 567 6.74 5.91 -10.14
N PHE A 568 6.36 6.70 -11.15
CA PHE A 568 5.08 7.42 -11.14
C PHE A 568 3.93 6.43 -10.93
N GLY A 569 3.04 6.78 -10.02
CA GLY A 569 1.79 6.04 -9.86
C GLY A 569 0.91 6.15 -11.10
N THR A 570 -0.24 5.51 -11.03
CA THR A 570 -1.28 5.67 -12.03
C THR A 570 -1.82 7.10 -12.00
N ILE A 571 -1.91 7.74 -13.14
CA ILE A 571 -2.65 9.00 -13.30
C ILE A 571 -4.08 8.62 -13.64
N GLU A 572 -5.04 9.15 -12.89
CA GLU A 572 -6.46 8.87 -13.08
C GLU A 572 -7.22 10.18 -13.27
N LEU A 573 -7.92 10.31 -14.41
CA LEU A 573 -8.93 11.32 -14.64
C LEU A 573 -10.30 10.66 -14.46
N ARG A 574 -11.13 11.20 -13.58
CA ARG A 574 -12.41 10.64 -13.18
C ARG A 574 -13.50 11.70 -13.21
N ALA A 575 -14.62 11.40 -13.87
CA ALA A 575 -15.83 12.21 -13.87
C ALA A 575 -16.92 11.50 -13.08
N PHE A 576 -17.65 12.25 -12.25
CA PHE A 576 -18.72 11.77 -11.39
C PHE A 576 -20.00 12.50 -11.66
N TYR A 577 -21.10 11.79 -11.54
CA TYR A 577 -22.44 12.35 -11.43
C TYR A 577 -23.09 11.83 -10.14
N PHE A 578 -23.62 12.75 -9.34
CA PHE A 578 -24.35 12.48 -8.12
C PHE A 578 -25.81 12.83 -8.32
N PRO A 579 -26.73 11.85 -8.43
CA PRO A 579 -28.17 12.10 -8.61
C PRO A 579 -28.78 12.86 -7.42
N ARG A 580 -28.20 12.71 -6.23
CA ARG A 580 -28.61 13.38 -5.01
C ARG A 580 -27.40 14.01 -4.33
N THR A 581 -27.42 15.32 -4.16
CA THR A 581 -26.44 16.12 -3.41
C THR A 581 -27.17 17.12 -2.53
N ASN A 582 -26.50 17.57 -1.47
CA ASN A 582 -26.93 18.76 -0.76
C ASN A 582 -26.63 20.01 -1.61
N ARG A 583 -27.27 21.16 -1.27
CA ARG A 583 -27.11 22.43 -2.02
C ARG A 583 -25.67 22.93 -2.16
N GLN A 584 -24.72 22.36 -1.42
CA GLN A 584 -23.30 22.78 -1.41
C GLN A 584 -22.44 22.10 -2.47
N LEU A 585 -22.88 20.98 -3.04
CA LEU A 585 -22.11 20.25 -4.06
C LEU A 585 -22.79 20.32 -5.42
N SER A 586 -21.96 20.58 -6.47
CA SER A 586 -22.40 20.37 -7.84
C SER A 586 -22.74 18.89 -8.06
N PRO A 587 -23.81 18.56 -8.78
CA PRO A 587 -24.10 17.18 -9.17
C PRO A 587 -23.03 16.56 -10.06
N TRP A 588 -22.19 17.38 -10.69
CA TRP A 588 -21.06 16.96 -11.49
C TRP A 588 -19.75 17.34 -10.82
N ASN A 589 -18.78 16.40 -10.82
CA ASN A 589 -17.44 16.64 -10.34
C ASN A 589 -16.41 15.93 -11.25
N ILE A 590 -15.26 16.55 -11.43
CA ILE A 590 -14.12 15.99 -12.13
C ILE A 590 -12.94 15.97 -11.17
N ALA A 591 -12.29 14.82 -11.04
CA ALA A 591 -11.09 14.65 -10.24
C ALA A 591 -9.92 14.19 -11.10
N LEU A 592 -8.79 14.85 -10.98
CA LEU A 592 -7.51 14.40 -11.49
C LEU A 592 -6.67 13.95 -10.29
N ILE A 593 -6.33 12.67 -10.28
CA ILE A 593 -5.54 12.07 -9.22
C ILE A 593 -4.25 11.55 -9.84
N THR A 594 -3.13 12.01 -9.34
CA THR A 594 -1.81 11.55 -9.80
C THR A 594 -1.17 10.69 -8.70
N ASN A 595 -0.30 9.78 -9.10
CA ASN A 595 0.44 8.90 -8.19
C ASN A 595 -0.43 7.94 -7.37
N LEU A 596 -1.54 7.45 -7.93
CA LEU A 596 -2.31 6.36 -7.33
C LEU A 596 -1.45 5.10 -7.29
N ARG A 597 -1.09 4.66 -6.09
CA ARG A 597 -0.41 3.40 -5.85
C ARG A 597 -1.40 2.39 -5.34
N TYR A 598 -2.09 1.76 -6.26
CA TYR A 598 -2.91 0.61 -5.91
C TYR A 598 -2.00 -0.61 -5.68
N LYS A 599 -2.06 -1.15 -4.50
CA LYS A 599 -1.47 -2.45 -4.16
C LYS A 599 -2.44 -3.18 -3.25
N TYR A 600 -2.74 -4.41 -3.57
CA TYR A 600 -3.54 -5.25 -2.68
C TYR A 600 -2.73 -5.53 -1.40
N ASN A 601 -3.35 -5.33 -0.23
CA ASN A 601 -2.69 -5.69 1.01
C ASN A 601 -2.68 -7.21 1.16
N SER A 602 -1.52 -7.80 0.93
CA SER A 602 -1.33 -9.24 1.06
C SER A 602 -0.95 -9.70 2.47
N SER A 603 -0.79 -8.77 3.42
CA SER A 603 -0.47 -9.09 4.82
C SER A 603 -1.76 -9.36 5.60
N ILE A 604 -1.88 -10.58 6.14
CA ILE A 604 -2.97 -10.95 7.05
C ILE A 604 -2.68 -10.45 8.48
N ILE A 605 -1.41 -10.30 8.83
CA ILE A 605 -1.01 -9.79 10.15
C ILE A 605 -0.91 -8.27 10.10
N SER A 606 -1.62 -7.63 11.01
CA SER A 606 -1.61 -6.17 11.24
C SER A 606 -1.55 -5.89 12.74
N LYS A 607 -1.26 -4.65 13.10
CA LYS A 607 -1.33 -4.22 14.51
C LYS A 607 -2.72 -4.49 15.11
N PRO A 608 -2.80 -4.84 16.41
CA PRO A 608 -4.09 -4.92 17.11
C PRO A 608 -4.86 -3.61 16.98
N ASP A 609 -6.14 -3.68 16.61
CA ASP A 609 -6.93 -2.46 16.42
C ASP A 609 -8.40 -2.68 16.78
N PHE A 610 -9.10 -1.56 16.95
CA PHE A 610 -10.55 -1.52 17.07
C PHE A 610 -11.21 -1.83 15.74
N VAL A 611 -12.47 -2.25 15.76
CA VAL A 611 -13.26 -2.38 14.53
C VAL A 611 -13.48 -0.98 13.94
N GLN A 612 -12.87 -0.72 12.79
CA GLN A 612 -12.91 0.57 12.08
C GLN A 612 -14.16 0.62 11.21
N ILE A 613 -15.07 1.55 11.51
CA ILE A 613 -16.38 1.69 10.82
C ILE A 613 -16.39 2.73 9.70
N ASN A 614 -15.33 3.57 9.59
CA ASN A 614 -15.19 4.64 8.59
C ASN A 614 -13.89 4.55 7.83
#